data_649050bef1545cf0fae29643264566c2
#
_entry.id   649050bef1545cf0fae29643264566c2
#
_cell.length_a   1.000
_cell.length_b   1.000
_cell.length_c   1.000
_cell.angle_alpha   90.00
_cell.angle_beta   90.00
_cell.angle_gamma   90.00
#
_symmetry.space_group_name_H-M   'P 1'
#
loop_
_entity.id
_entity.type
_entity.pdbx_description
1 polymer ?
#
loop_
_entity_poly.entity_id
_entity_poly.type
_entity_poly.pdbx_seq_one_letter_code
_entity_poly.pdbx_strand_id
1 'polypeptide(L)'
;MAVTSIWRVHGSVGKVLDYVENAEKTTAVSTGDGDLSDVIDYAIQQRKTSRPQVRDGEEVVQRFVSGINCHPNTARMEMQKIKKFYGKEDGVIAYHGYQSFAPGEATPEIAHEIGVKLARQLWGDRYQVLVATHLDRANHLHSHFVINTVSFVDGIKYHRTKQDYKEMQRASDALCKEYGLSTIRNPKGRGMTYNEWVAEKEGKPTLRGVIRSDIDRAILASTTQQNFQEAMQAMGYTFKTRTPDGQP
;
A
#
# COMPACT_ATOMS: atom_id res chain seq x y z
N MET A 1 12.31 3.97 6.41
CA MET A 1 11.97 4.14 4.97
C MET A 1 10.50 3.78 4.77
N ALA A 2 9.66 4.74 4.34
CA ALA A 2 8.23 4.48 4.15
C ALA A 2 7.92 4.07 2.71
N VAL A 3 7.00 3.12 2.56
CA VAL A 3 6.44 2.67 1.29
C VAL A 3 4.94 2.92 1.30
N THR A 4 4.40 3.50 0.23
CA THR A 4 2.98 3.78 0.08
C THR A 4 2.37 2.98 -1.06
N SER A 5 1.12 2.57 -0.90
CA SER A 5 0.31 1.99 -1.97
C SER A 5 -1.16 2.40 -1.79
N ILE A 6 -1.92 2.42 -2.89
CA ILE A 6 -3.36 2.74 -2.87
C ILE A 6 -4.05 2.10 -4.07
N TRP A 7 -5.21 1.46 -3.84
CA TRP A 7 -5.99 0.78 -4.87
C TRP A 7 -7.50 1.02 -4.69
N ARG A 8 -8.25 0.70 -5.73
CA ARG A 8 -9.70 0.81 -5.77
C ARG A 8 -10.35 -0.37 -5.05
N VAL A 9 -11.40 -0.09 -4.30
CA VAL A 9 -12.32 -1.09 -3.75
C VAL A 9 -13.62 -1.02 -4.51
N HIS A 10 -14.01 -2.13 -5.13
CA HIS A 10 -15.26 -2.30 -5.85
C HIS A 10 -16.22 -3.14 -5.04
N GLY A 11 -17.50 -2.84 -5.08
CA GLY A 11 -18.52 -3.63 -4.43
C GLY A 11 -19.89 -3.32 -5.00
N SER A 12 -20.78 -4.30 -4.93
CA SER A 12 -22.23 -4.10 -5.03
C SER A 12 -22.87 -4.78 -3.84
N VAL A 13 -23.91 -4.19 -3.30
CA VAL A 13 -24.67 -4.67 -2.13
C VAL A 13 -25.20 -6.11 -2.32
N GLY A 14 -25.25 -6.63 -3.56
CA GLY A 14 -25.76 -7.96 -3.88
C GLY A 14 -24.78 -9.13 -3.76
N LYS A 15 -23.45 -8.89 -3.64
CA LYS A 15 -22.45 -9.96 -3.56
C LYS A 15 -22.01 -10.32 -2.14
N VAL A 16 -22.57 -9.65 -1.13
CA VAL A 16 -22.23 -9.86 0.29
C VAL A 16 -22.71 -11.23 0.81
N LEU A 17 -23.76 -11.81 0.21
CA LEU A 17 -24.31 -13.09 0.66
C LEU A 17 -23.44 -14.29 0.28
N ASP A 18 -22.71 -14.23 -0.84
CA ASP A 18 -21.83 -15.34 -1.28
C ASP A 18 -20.47 -15.40 -0.54
N TYR A 19 -20.10 -14.32 0.16
CA TYR A 19 -18.81 -14.21 0.84
C TYR A 19 -18.84 -14.73 2.29
N VAL A 20 -20.01 -14.71 2.93
CA VAL A 20 -20.18 -15.12 4.34
C VAL A 20 -20.10 -16.65 4.52
N GLU A 21 -20.31 -17.43 3.46
CA GLU A 21 -20.29 -18.91 3.53
C GLU A 21 -18.91 -19.54 3.32
N ASN A 22 -17.88 -18.78 2.99
CA ASN A 22 -16.56 -19.33 2.68
C ASN A 22 -15.50 -18.99 3.76
N ALA A 23 -15.42 -19.82 4.79
CA ALA A 23 -14.50 -19.69 5.93
C ALA A 23 -12.99 -19.76 5.56
N GLU A 24 -12.63 -20.19 4.36
CA GLU A 24 -11.24 -20.33 3.90
C GLU A 24 -10.64 -19.02 3.33
N LYS A 25 -11.46 -17.99 3.09
CA LYS A 25 -10.99 -16.71 2.51
C LYS A 25 -10.65 -15.63 3.53
N THR A 26 -10.81 -15.87 4.80
CA THR A 26 -10.54 -14.89 5.88
C THR A 26 -9.06 -14.67 6.19
N THR A 27 -8.14 -15.34 5.51
CA THR A 27 -6.68 -15.19 5.66
C THR A 27 -5.97 -14.61 4.43
N ALA A 28 -6.68 -14.34 3.34
CA ALA A 28 -6.10 -13.79 2.12
C ALA A 28 -6.14 -12.26 2.12
N VAL A 29 -5.01 -11.67 1.76
CA VAL A 29 -4.83 -10.27 1.33
C VAL A 29 -6.05 -9.84 0.52
N SER A 30 -6.70 -8.72 0.90
CA SER A 30 -7.85 -8.19 0.20
C SER A 30 -7.50 -7.91 -1.27
N THR A 31 -7.78 -8.88 -2.11
CA THR A 31 -7.91 -8.64 -3.55
C THR A 31 -9.19 -7.84 -3.74
N GLY A 32 -9.09 -6.63 -4.20
CA GLY A 32 -10.03 -5.57 -4.51
C GLY A 32 -11.56 -5.76 -4.61
N ASP A 33 -12.14 -6.84 -4.17
CA ASP A 33 -13.56 -7.20 -4.34
C ASP A 33 -14.40 -7.20 -3.03
N GLY A 34 -13.86 -6.64 -1.93
CA GLY A 34 -14.58 -6.53 -0.66
C GLY A 34 -15.51 -5.33 -0.58
N ASP A 35 -16.59 -5.43 0.21
CA ASP A 35 -17.49 -4.31 0.53
C ASP A 35 -16.73 -3.26 1.38
N LEU A 36 -17.24 -2.01 1.38
CA LEU A 36 -16.74 -0.92 2.24
C LEU A 36 -16.67 -1.34 3.73
N SER A 37 -17.59 -2.19 4.16
CA SER A 37 -17.62 -2.81 5.47
C SER A 37 -16.36 -3.59 5.78
N ASP A 38 -16.03 -4.53 4.90
CA ASP A 38 -14.90 -5.45 5.08
C ASP A 38 -13.58 -4.69 5.13
N VAL A 39 -13.44 -3.65 4.30
CA VAL A 39 -12.24 -2.79 4.28
C VAL A 39 -12.10 -1.99 5.56
N ILE A 40 -13.20 -1.43 6.07
CA ILE A 40 -13.20 -0.69 7.33
C ILE A 40 -12.94 -1.65 8.50
N ASP A 41 -13.64 -2.77 8.58
CA ASP A 41 -13.50 -3.75 9.65
C ASP A 41 -12.08 -4.35 9.68
N TYR A 42 -11.48 -4.62 8.52
CA TYR A 42 -10.07 -5.02 8.42
C TYR A 42 -9.14 -3.94 8.96
N ALA A 43 -9.36 -2.68 8.55
CA ALA A 43 -8.51 -1.57 8.96
C ALA A 43 -8.55 -1.31 10.47
N ILE A 44 -9.74 -1.43 11.10
CA ILE A 44 -9.95 -1.10 12.51
C ILE A 44 -9.89 -2.28 13.48
N GLN A 45 -9.46 -3.47 13.05
CA GLN A 45 -9.37 -4.65 13.94
C GLN A 45 -8.69 -4.28 15.27
N GLN A 46 -9.43 -4.32 16.36
CA GLN A 46 -8.97 -3.85 17.67
C GLN A 46 -7.67 -4.52 18.13
N ARG A 47 -7.54 -5.84 17.93
CA ARG A 47 -6.31 -6.59 18.28
C ARG A 47 -5.05 -6.09 17.54
N LYS A 48 -5.22 -5.44 16.38
CA LYS A 48 -4.11 -4.92 15.56
C LYS A 48 -3.85 -3.44 15.78
N THR A 49 -4.86 -2.68 16.20
CA THR A 49 -4.81 -1.22 16.31
C THR A 49 -4.74 -0.72 17.74
N SER A 50 -4.68 -1.61 18.73
CA SER A 50 -4.71 -1.25 20.15
C SER A 50 -3.59 -1.92 20.92
N ARG A 51 -3.11 -1.26 21.95
CA ARG A 51 -2.20 -1.83 22.94
C ARG A 51 -2.62 -1.43 24.36
N PRO A 52 -2.39 -2.27 25.39
CA PRO A 52 -2.54 -1.85 26.77
C PRO A 52 -1.47 -0.81 27.13
N GLN A 53 -1.85 0.19 27.89
CA GLN A 53 -0.97 1.21 28.43
C GLN A 53 -1.39 1.50 29.87
N VAL A 54 -0.44 1.70 30.77
CA VAL A 54 -0.73 2.15 32.13
C VAL A 54 -0.64 3.69 32.14
N ARG A 55 -1.72 4.37 32.52
CA ARG A 55 -1.78 5.81 32.69
C ARG A 55 -2.35 6.11 34.08
N ASP A 56 -1.62 6.87 34.86
CA ASP A 56 -2.00 7.24 36.26
C ASP A 56 -2.34 6.03 37.17
N GLY A 57 -1.69 4.87 36.90
CA GLY A 57 -1.91 3.64 37.65
C GLY A 57 -3.07 2.78 37.17
N GLU A 58 -3.82 3.19 36.16
CA GLU A 58 -4.90 2.43 35.54
C GLU A 58 -4.49 1.84 34.19
N GLU A 59 -4.95 0.62 33.91
CA GLU A 59 -4.78 0.01 32.56
C GLU A 59 -5.76 0.66 31.59
N VAL A 60 -5.22 1.39 30.59
CA VAL A 60 -5.98 2.01 29.50
C VAL A 60 -5.58 1.37 28.18
N VAL A 61 -6.55 1.09 27.31
CA VAL A 61 -6.29 0.60 25.95
C VAL A 61 -6.08 1.79 25.01
N GLN A 62 -4.84 2.00 24.58
CA GLN A 62 -4.53 3.00 23.57
C GLN A 62 -4.90 2.46 22.19
N ARG A 63 -5.72 3.19 21.45
CA ARG A 63 -6.20 2.84 20.12
C ARG A 63 -5.65 3.77 19.04
N PHE A 64 -5.06 3.20 17.99
CA PHE A 64 -4.46 3.92 16.87
C PHE A 64 -5.42 3.94 15.66
N VAL A 65 -6.59 4.53 15.85
CA VAL A 65 -7.61 4.72 14.81
C VAL A 65 -8.13 6.15 14.88
N SER A 66 -8.08 6.87 13.77
CA SER A 66 -8.54 8.26 13.65
C SER A 66 -9.43 8.43 12.43
N GLY A 67 -10.45 9.28 12.55
CA GLY A 67 -11.28 9.72 11.45
C GLY A 67 -10.92 11.13 11.01
N ILE A 68 -10.98 11.38 9.72
CA ILE A 68 -10.90 12.71 9.11
C ILE A 68 -12.23 12.95 8.42
N ASN A 69 -12.93 14.02 8.83
CA ASN A 69 -14.30 14.32 8.41
C ASN A 69 -15.32 13.20 8.69
N CYS A 70 -14.98 12.28 9.60
CA CYS A 70 -15.86 11.24 10.13
C CYS A 70 -15.38 10.80 11.50
N HIS A 71 -16.29 10.23 12.30
CA HIS A 71 -15.93 9.66 13.59
C HIS A 71 -15.50 8.20 13.41
N PRO A 72 -14.39 7.74 14.01
CA PRO A 72 -13.86 6.38 13.80
C PRO A 72 -14.87 5.25 14.02
N ASN A 73 -15.74 5.37 15.02
CA ASN A 73 -16.71 4.33 15.37
C ASN A 73 -17.95 4.33 14.46
N THR A 74 -18.22 5.42 13.74
CA THR A 74 -19.38 5.59 12.86
C THR A 74 -19.02 5.85 11.42
N ALA A 75 -17.71 5.80 11.09
CA ALA A 75 -17.18 6.13 9.76
C ALA A 75 -17.90 5.39 8.62
N ARG A 76 -18.16 4.08 8.79
CA ARG A 76 -18.92 3.29 7.82
C ARG A 76 -20.29 3.91 7.51
N MET A 77 -21.06 4.17 8.56
CA MET A 77 -22.42 4.72 8.41
C MET A 77 -22.38 6.12 7.80
N GLU A 78 -21.44 6.95 8.22
CA GLU A 78 -21.27 8.30 7.71
C GLU A 78 -20.87 8.31 6.23
N MET A 79 -19.92 7.45 5.83
CA MET A 79 -19.51 7.29 4.44
C MET A 79 -20.66 6.80 3.55
N GLN A 80 -21.47 5.86 4.03
CA GLN A 80 -22.67 5.38 3.32
C GLN A 80 -23.74 6.48 3.19
N LYS A 81 -23.97 7.27 4.24
CA LYS A 81 -24.93 8.40 4.19
C LYS A 81 -24.54 9.42 3.10
N ILE A 82 -23.25 9.78 2.99
CA ILE A 82 -22.78 10.70 1.95
C ILE A 82 -23.01 10.10 0.56
N LYS A 83 -22.67 8.80 0.35
CA LYS A 83 -22.93 8.13 -0.93
C LYS A 83 -24.42 8.14 -1.30
N LYS A 84 -25.28 7.79 -0.35
CA LYS A 84 -26.72 7.75 -0.53
C LYS A 84 -27.27 9.16 -0.82
N PHE A 85 -26.81 10.17 -0.09
CA PHE A 85 -27.25 11.56 -0.28
C PHE A 85 -26.99 12.05 -1.71
N TYR A 86 -25.85 11.68 -2.30
CA TYR A 86 -25.52 12.05 -3.67
C TYR A 86 -25.92 11.00 -4.73
N GLY A 87 -26.58 9.90 -4.36
CA GLY A 87 -26.98 8.82 -5.28
C GLY A 87 -25.79 8.13 -5.95
N LYS A 88 -24.66 7.96 -5.24
CA LYS A 88 -23.39 7.45 -5.80
C LYS A 88 -22.88 6.22 -5.04
N GLU A 89 -23.73 5.23 -4.86
CA GLU A 89 -23.45 4.02 -4.10
C GLU A 89 -22.73 2.95 -4.92
N ASP A 90 -22.70 3.07 -6.25
CA ASP A 90 -22.18 2.06 -7.18
C ASP A 90 -20.72 2.29 -7.60
N GLY A 91 -20.13 1.26 -8.21
CA GLY A 91 -18.82 1.28 -8.83
C GLY A 91 -17.68 1.23 -7.82
N VAL A 92 -16.72 2.16 -7.92
CA VAL A 92 -15.65 2.28 -6.90
C VAL A 92 -16.25 2.89 -5.64
N ILE A 93 -16.32 2.09 -4.57
CA ILE A 93 -16.96 2.49 -3.30
C ILE A 93 -15.98 3.10 -2.30
N ALA A 94 -14.72 2.70 -2.35
CA ALA A 94 -13.65 3.27 -1.53
C ALA A 94 -12.31 3.16 -2.26
N TYR A 95 -11.33 3.90 -1.77
CA TYR A 95 -9.93 3.56 -1.99
C TYR A 95 -9.36 3.04 -0.67
N HIS A 96 -8.59 1.96 -0.78
CA HIS A 96 -7.80 1.45 0.32
C HIS A 96 -6.33 1.71 0.02
N GLY A 97 -5.59 2.22 0.99
CA GLY A 97 -4.16 2.44 0.88
C GLY A 97 -3.44 2.08 2.14
N TYR A 98 -2.13 2.02 2.07
CA TYR A 98 -1.27 1.92 3.24
C TYR A 98 0.00 2.74 3.11
N GLN A 99 0.56 3.10 4.25
CA GLN A 99 1.92 3.61 4.42
C GLN A 99 2.63 2.71 5.42
N SER A 100 3.71 2.07 4.98
CA SER A 100 4.48 1.12 5.77
C SER A 100 5.86 1.66 6.07
N PHE A 101 6.32 1.52 7.31
CA PHE A 101 7.60 2.03 7.79
C PHE A 101 8.64 0.91 7.89
N ALA A 102 9.92 1.26 7.81
CA ALA A 102 10.98 0.28 8.02
C ALA A 102 10.99 -0.20 9.48
N PRO A 103 11.42 -1.44 9.71
CA PRO A 103 11.49 -1.99 11.06
C PRO A 103 12.30 -1.11 12.02
N GLY A 104 11.72 -0.78 13.17
CA GLY A 104 12.38 -0.03 14.24
C GLY A 104 12.57 1.47 13.98
N GLU A 105 12.13 2.01 12.83
CA GLU A 105 12.27 3.45 12.53
C GLU A 105 11.20 4.33 13.20
N ALA A 106 10.00 3.83 13.39
CA ALA A 106 8.88 4.60 13.94
C ALA A 106 8.30 3.93 15.18
N THR A 107 7.82 4.73 16.12
CA THR A 107 6.92 4.24 17.19
C THR A 107 5.48 4.20 16.65
N PRO A 108 4.58 3.46 17.31
CA PRO A 108 3.16 3.45 16.95
C PRO A 108 2.53 4.85 16.88
N GLU A 109 2.90 5.74 17.81
CA GLU A 109 2.43 7.13 17.86
C GLU A 109 2.89 7.92 16.64
N ILE A 110 4.18 7.86 16.32
CA ILE A 110 4.78 8.55 15.18
C ILE A 110 4.18 8.02 13.88
N ALA A 111 4.06 6.71 13.73
CA ALA A 111 3.47 6.09 12.55
C ALA A 111 2.02 6.53 12.34
N HIS A 112 1.23 6.58 13.44
CA HIS A 112 -0.15 7.02 13.38
C HIS A 112 -0.27 8.52 13.09
N GLU A 113 0.52 9.35 13.74
CA GLU A 113 0.53 10.80 13.52
C GLU A 113 0.90 11.16 12.08
N ILE A 114 1.93 10.54 11.53
CA ILE A 114 2.32 10.71 10.12
C ILE A 114 1.16 10.29 9.21
N GLY A 115 0.53 9.13 9.46
CA GLY A 115 -0.61 8.67 8.70
C GLY A 115 -1.78 9.66 8.72
N VAL A 116 -2.12 10.21 9.88
CA VAL A 116 -3.19 11.21 10.03
C VAL A 116 -2.85 12.51 9.29
N LYS A 117 -1.61 13.01 9.42
CA LYS A 117 -1.14 14.20 8.69
C LYS A 117 -1.21 13.99 7.18
N LEU A 118 -0.71 12.86 6.70
CA LEU A 118 -0.74 12.49 5.28
C LEU A 118 -2.17 12.43 4.73
N ALA A 119 -3.07 11.77 5.44
CA ALA A 119 -4.46 11.65 5.02
C ALA A 119 -5.18 13.01 5.01
N ARG A 120 -4.91 13.85 6.02
CA ARG A 120 -5.48 15.20 6.09
C ARG A 120 -4.99 16.08 4.94
N GLN A 121 -3.70 16.04 4.64
CA GLN A 121 -3.10 16.82 3.56
C GLN A 121 -3.63 16.43 2.18
N LEU A 122 -3.84 15.13 1.92
CA LEU A 122 -4.19 14.66 0.59
C LEU A 122 -5.70 14.66 0.32
N TRP A 123 -6.51 14.41 1.35
CA TRP A 123 -7.95 14.17 1.16
C TRP A 123 -8.85 14.95 2.11
N GLY A 124 -8.27 15.58 3.15
CA GLY A 124 -9.04 16.18 4.25
C GLY A 124 -9.99 17.29 3.85
N ASP A 125 -9.72 18.00 2.76
CA ASP A 125 -10.57 19.10 2.32
C ASP A 125 -11.91 18.64 1.75
N ARG A 126 -12.00 17.40 1.24
CA ARG A 126 -13.16 16.96 0.44
C ARG A 126 -13.70 15.59 0.77
N TYR A 127 -12.90 14.73 1.38
CA TYR A 127 -13.27 13.32 1.56
C TYR A 127 -13.18 12.89 3.02
N GLN A 128 -14.04 11.93 3.36
CA GLN A 128 -13.95 11.23 4.63
C GLN A 128 -12.86 10.17 4.56
N VAL A 129 -11.98 10.11 5.54
CA VAL A 129 -10.91 9.13 5.60
C VAL A 129 -10.84 8.49 6.99
N LEU A 130 -10.74 7.18 7.03
CA LEU A 130 -10.40 6.43 8.23
C LEU A 130 -8.93 6.04 8.17
N VAL A 131 -8.17 6.37 9.21
CA VAL A 131 -6.76 6.03 9.36
C VAL A 131 -6.62 5.06 10.51
N ALA A 132 -5.99 3.91 10.28
CA ALA A 132 -5.77 2.90 11.31
C ALA A 132 -4.35 2.34 11.22
N THR A 133 -3.59 2.42 12.31
CA THR A 133 -2.23 1.92 12.38
C THR A 133 -2.20 0.54 13.00
N HIS A 134 -1.69 -0.43 12.27
CA HIS A 134 -1.56 -1.82 12.71
C HIS A 134 -0.24 -2.04 13.47
N LEU A 135 -0.35 -2.72 14.60
CA LEU A 135 0.72 -3.04 15.55
C LEU A 135 1.04 -4.54 15.61
N ASP A 136 0.31 -5.37 14.88
CA ASP A 136 0.38 -6.84 14.93
C ASP A 136 1.74 -7.41 14.48
N ARG A 137 2.50 -6.59 13.76
CA ARG A 137 3.89 -6.89 13.41
C ARG A 137 4.80 -5.85 14.03
N ALA A 138 5.30 -6.11 15.24
CA ALA A 138 6.13 -5.18 16.02
C ALA A 138 7.31 -4.58 15.24
N ASN A 139 7.82 -5.31 14.25
CA ASN A 139 8.91 -4.87 13.39
C ASN A 139 8.44 -4.27 12.05
N HIS A 140 7.13 -4.04 11.86
CA HIS A 140 6.63 -3.58 10.57
C HIS A 140 5.33 -2.79 10.72
N LEU A 141 5.44 -1.62 11.34
CA LEU A 141 4.30 -0.73 11.50
C LEU A 141 3.79 -0.22 10.16
N HIS A 142 2.47 -0.21 9.99
CA HIS A 142 1.84 0.32 8.80
C HIS A 142 0.49 0.95 9.11
N SER A 143 0.25 2.11 8.51
CA SER A 143 -1.01 2.82 8.62
C SER A 143 -1.86 2.55 7.39
N HIS A 144 -3.09 2.08 7.59
CA HIS A 144 -4.10 1.90 6.56
C HIS A 144 -4.94 3.16 6.40
N PHE A 145 -5.35 3.42 5.16
CA PHE A 145 -6.25 4.51 4.78
C PHE A 145 -7.47 3.94 4.09
N VAL A 146 -8.66 4.24 4.59
CA VAL A 146 -9.91 3.96 3.87
C VAL A 146 -10.54 5.29 3.50
N ILE A 147 -10.54 5.61 2.22
CA ILE A 147 -10.99 6.90 1.69
C ILE A 147 -12.37 6.71 1.05
N ASN A 148 -13.36 7.48 1.53
CA ASN A 148 -14.66 7.56 0.86
C ASN A 148 -14.50 8.17 -0.53
N THR A 149 -15.01 7.49 -1.56
CA THR A 149 -14.91 8.00 -2.94
C THR A 149 -15.78 9.21 -3.22
N VAL A 150 -16.82 9.43 -2.44
CA VAL A 150 -17.77 10.54 -2.68
C VAL A 150 -17.40 11.71 -1.77
N SER A 151 -17.12 12.86 -2.37
CA SER A 151 -16.87 14.11 -1.67
C SER A 151 -18.10 14.53 -0.84
N PHE A 152 -17.87 14.87 0.43
CA PHE A 152 -18.97 15.40 1.27
C PHE A 152 -19.30 16.86 0.95
N VAL A 153 -18.44 17.57 0.20
CA VAL A 153 -18.65 18.97 -0.18
C VAL A 153 -19.62 19.11 -1.36
N ASP A 154 -19.40 18.31 -2.42
CA ASP A 154 -20.09 18.47 -3.72
C ASP A 154 -20.45 17.13 -4.39
N GLY A 155 -20.20 16.02 -3.73
CA GLY A 155 -20.51 14.70 -4.25
C GLY A 155 -19.63 14.24 -5.41
N ILE A 156 -18.59 14.97 -5.81
CA ILE A 156 -17.69 14.55 -6.89
C ILE A 156 -16.92 13.30 -6.44
N LYS A 157 -16.91 12.26 -7.29
CA LYS A 157 -16.16 11.03 -7.01
C LYS A 157 -14.66 11.25 -7.18
N TYR A 158 -13.89 10.78 -6.21
CA TYR A 158 -12.44 10.72 -6.30
C TYR A 158 -11.98 9.71 -7.34
N HIS A 159 -11.14 10.14 -8.25
CA HIS A 159 -10.50 9.30 -9.24
C HIS A 159 -8.98 9.44 -9.11
N ARG A 160 -8.35 8.42 -8.53
CA ARG A 160 -6.90 8.41 -8.39
C ARG A 160 -6.21 8.35 -9.76
N THR A 161 -5.39 9.35 -10.04
CA THR A 161 -4.49 9.41 -11.20
C THR A 161 -3.08 8.90 -10.85
N LYS A 162 -2.22 8.77 -11.86
CA LYS A 162 -0.79 8.50 -11.63
C LYS A 162 -0.10 9.67 -10.91
N GLN A 163 -0.57 10.89 -11.14
CA GLN A 163 -0.04 12.09 -10.49
C GLN A 163 -0.37 12.11 -8.99
N ASP A 164 -1.61 11.81 -8.61
CA ASP A 164 -2.02 11.72 -7.19
C ASP A 164 -1.19 10.67 -6.44
N TYR A 165 -0.86 9.56 -7.10
CA TYR A 165 0.01 8.55 -6.49
C TYR A 165 1.44 9.07 -6.25
N LYS A 166 2.01 9.83 -7.21
CA LYS A 166 3.31 10.47 -7.02
C LYS A 166 3.27 11.54 -5.92
N GLU A 167 2.17 12.27 -5.83
CA GLU A 167 1.95 13.26 -4.78
C GLU A 167 1.87 12.60 -3.40
N MET A 168 1.13 11.49 -3.27
CA MET A 168 1.10 10.69 -2.05
C MET A 168 2.50 10.23 -1.62
N GLN A 169 3.33 9.77 -2.57
CA GLN A 169 4.71 9.38 -2.28
C GLN A 169 5.55 10.57 -1.80
N ARG A 170 5.46 11.73 -2.49
CA ARG A 170 6.20 12.94 -2.11
C ARG A 170 5.78 13.48 -0.74
N ALA A 171 4.47 13.52 -0.48
CA ALA A 171 3.93 13.96 0.81
C ALA A 171 4.37 13.01 1.94
N SER A 172 4.32 11.69 1.70
CA SER A 172 4.82 10.69 2.64
C SER A 172 6.31 10.87 2.93
N ASP A 173 7.14 11.07 1.90
CA ASP A 173 8.58 11.29 2.05
C ASP A 173 8.89 12.61 2.80
N ALA A 174 8.12 13.66 2.55
CA ALA A 174 8.27 14.94 3.26
C ALA A 174 7.98 14.80 4.76
N LEU A 175 6.86 14.15 5.10
CA LEU A 175 6.51 13.87 6.49
C LEU A 175 7.55 12.95 7.16
N CYS A 176 8.00 11.88 6.49
CA CYS A 176 9.06 11.04 7.05
C CYS A 176 10.34 11.83 7.38
N LYS A 177 10.73 12.78 6.52
CA LYS A 177 11.88 13.66 6.79
C LYS A 177 11.65 14.59 7.97
N GLU A 178 10.43 15.15 8.10
CA GLU A 178 10.05 16.00 9.24
C GLU A 178 10.23 15.27 10.58
N TYR A 179 9.94 13.95 10.60
CA TYR A 179 10.07 13.09 11.78
C TYR A 179 11.44 12.38 11.87
N GLY A 180 12.42 12.75 11.03
CA GLY A 180 13.76 12.14 11.04
C GLY A 180 13.81 10.70 10.53
N LEU A 181 12.77 10.21 9.84
CA LEU A 181 12.71 8.87 9.29
C LEU A 181 13.37 8.80 7.92
N SER A 182 13.83 7.60 7.53
CA SER A 182 14.49 7.39 6.25
C SER A 182 13.49 7.42 5.08
N THR A 183 13.95 7.88 3.91
CA THR A 183 13.19 7.90 2.65
C THR A 183 13.93 7.16 1.54
N ILE A 184 13.19 6.69 0.52
CA ILE A 184 13.78 6.02 -0.66
C ILE A 184 14.37 7.08 -1.58
N ARG A 185 15.69 7.28 -1.56
CA ARG A 185 16.35 8.28 -2.41
C ARG A 185 16.51 7.84 -3.88
N ASN A 186 16.78 6.57 -4.11
CA ASN A 186 16.96 5.99 -5.45
C ASN A 186 16.24 4.64 -5.52
N PRO A 187 14.96 4.61 -5.94
CA PRO A 187 14.27 3.35 -6.15
C PRO A 187 14.98 2.59 -7.26
N LYS A 188 15.70 1.52 -6.92
CA LYS A 188 16.33 0.64 -7.90
C LYS A 188 15.26 -0.08 -8.69
N GLY A 189 14.93 0.42 -9.88
CA GLY A 189 14.14 -0.25 -10.90
C GLY A 189 12.76 -0.80 -10.45
N ARG A 190 12.16 -1.66 -11.27
CA ARG A 190 11.01 -2.47 -10.86
C ARG A 190 11.46 -3.45 -9.79
N GLY A 191 10.96 -3.26 -8.58
CA GLY A 191 11.20 -4.19 -7.48
C GLY A 191 10.83 -5.62 -7.86
N MET A 192 11.44 -6.56 -7.17
CA MET A 192 11.08 -7.97 -7.21
C MET A 192 9.62 -8.14 -6.77
N THR A 193 8.87 -9.02 -7.43
CA THR A 193 7.53 -9.38 -6.94
C THR A 193 7.65 -10.12 -5.60
N TYR A 194 6.57 -10.11 -4.81
CA TYR A 194 6.57 -10.84 -3.53
C TYR A 194 6.91 -12.33 -3.72
N ASN A 195 6.38 -12.97 -4.74
CA ASN A 195 6.65 -14.38 -5.03
C ASN A 195 8.11 -14.63 -5.43
N GLU A 196 8.72 -13.75 -6.21
CA GLU A 196 10.15 -13.80 -6.53
C GLU A 196 11.00 -13.62 -5.27
N TRP A 197 10.62 -12.67 -4.39
CA TRP A 197 11.32 -12.44 -3.13
C TRP A 197 11.26 -13.66 -2.20
N VAL A 198 10.08 -14.28 -2.07
CA VAL A 198 9.91 -15.52 -1.28
C VAL A 198 10.78 -16.63 -1.87
N ALA A 199 10.74 -16.82 -3.18
CA ALA A 199 11.53 -17.85 -3.86
C ALA A 199 13.04 -17.64 -3.64
N GLU A 200 13.55 -16.40 -3.78
CA GLU A 200 14.98 -16.11 -3.50
C GLU A 200 15.33 -16.37 -2.02
N LYS A 201 14.44 -15.98 -1.10
CA LYS A 201 14.65 -16.22 0.35
C LYS A 201 14.70 -17.71 0.70
N GLU A 202 13.94 -18.53 -0.01
CA GLU A 202 13.92 -19.99 0.13
C GLU A 202 15.02 -20.68 -0.69
N GLY A 203 15.91 -19.94 -1.36
CA GLY A 203 16.97 -20.48 -2.20
C GLY A 203 16.45 -21.12 -3.50
N LYS A 204 15.21 -20.87 -3.89
CA LYS A 204 14.62 -21.37 -5.13
C LYS A 204 15.09 -20.52 -6.32
N PRO A 205 15.42 -21.14 -7.47
CA PRO A 205 15.81 -20.37 -8.65
C PRO A 205 14.64 -19.52 -9.16
N THR A 206 14.91 -18.24 -9.39
CA THR A 206 13.99 -17.33 -10.08
C THR A 206 14.51 -17.02 -11.47
N LEU A 207 13.60 -16.72 -12.41
CA LEU A 207 14.00 -16.35 -13.79
C LEU A 207 15.02 -15.19 -13.78
N ARG A 208 14.79 -14.18 -12.93
CA ARG A 208 15.74 -13.07 -12.76
C ARG A 208 17.08 -13.50 -12.16
N GLY A 209 17.05 -14.40 -11.19
CA GLY A 209 18.26 -14.95 -10.58
C GLY A 209 19.11 -15.71 -11.58
N VAL A 210 18.48 -16.55 -12.41
CA VAL A 210 19.14 -17.28 -13.50
C VAL A 210 19.76 -16.30 -14.51
N ILE A 211 18.97 -15.35 -15.02
CA ILE A 211 19.45 -14.34 -15.98
C ILE A 211 20.62 -13.54 -15.40
N ARG A 212 20.54 -13.13 -14.14
CA ARG A 212 21.62 -12.40 -13.46
C ARG A 212 22.90 -13.24 -13.39
N SER A 213 22.78 -14.51 -12.97
CA SER A 213 23.92 -15.43 -12.92
C SER A 213 24.55 -15.65 -14.28
N ASP A 214 23.75 -15.76 -15.34
CA ASP A 214 24.25 -15.91 -16.71
C ASP A 214 24.94 -14.64 -17.22
N ILE A 215 24.40 -13.45 -16.90
CA ILE A 215 25.06 -12.17 -17.17
C ILE A 215 26.41 -12.08 -16.46
N ASP A 216 26.46 -12.39 -15.17
CA ASP A 216 27.71 -12.36 -14.39
C ASP A 216 28.74 -13.32 -14.99
N ARG A 217 28.33 -14.52 -15.39
CA ARG A 217 29.18 -15.52 -16.05
C ARG A 217 29.70 -15.02 -17.39
N ALA A 218 28.82 -14.40 -18.21
CA ALA A 218 29.21 -13.83 -19.48
C ALA A 218 30.19 -12.65 -19.32
N ILE A 219 29.98 -11.78 -18.31
CA ILE A 219 30.90 -10.67 -17.99
C ILE A 219 32.29 -11.22 -17.62
N LEU A 220 32.35 -12.22 -16.75
CA LEU A 220 33.64 -12.83 -16.34
C LEU A 220 34.39 -13.51 -17.49
N ALA A 221 33.67 -14.05 -18.47
CA ALA A 221 34.23 -14.70 -19.64
C ALA A 221 34.59 -13.74 -20.79
N SER A 222 34.28 -12.44 -20.67
CA SER A 222 34.35 -11.50 -21.78
C SER A 222 35.26 -10.32 -21.45
N THR A 223 36.08 -9.90 -22.40
CA THR A 223 36.93 -8.70 -22.31
C THR A 223 36.40 -7.55 -23.17
N THR A 224 35.49 -7.83 -24.10
CA THR A 224 34.88 -6.85 -24.99
C THR A 224 33.36 -6.99 -25.00
N GLN A 225 32.66 -5.94 -25.42
CA GLN A 225 31.21 -5.97 -25.57
C GLN A 225 30.75 -7.04 -26.59
N GLN A 226 31.52 -7.24 -27.65
CA GLN A 226 31.22 -8.25 -28.66
C GLN A 226 31.30 -9.66 -28.07
N ASN A 227 32.38 -9.99 -27.35
CA ASN A 227 32.56 -11.30 -26.68
C ASN A 227 31.43 -11.55 -25.65
N PHE A 228 31.00 -10.50 -24.94
CA PHE A 228 29.86 -10.60 -24.03
C PHE A 228 28.55 -10.94 -24.76
N GLN A 229 28.29 -10.28 -25.91
CA GLN A 229 27.12 -10.59 -26.72
C GLN A 229 27.13 -12.02 -27.26
N GLU A 230 28.29 -12.47 -27.75
CA GLU A 230 28.48 -13.84 -28.25
C GLU A 230 28.29 -14.87 -27.12
N ALA A 231 28.83 -14.62 -25.94
CA ALA A 231 28.66 -15.49 -24.77
C ALA A 231 27.20 -15.60 -24.35
N MET A 232 26.47 -14.50 -24.31
CA MET A 232 25.06 -14.50 -23.97
C MET A 232 24.19 -15.16 -25.08
N GLN A 233 24.53 -14.96 -26.35
CA GLN A 233 23.85 -15.64 -27.47
C GLN A 233 24.06 -17.18 -27.41
N ALA A 234 25.26 -17.62 -27.07
CA ALA A 234 25.55 -19.05 -26.86
C ALA A 234 24.71 -19.65 -25.71
N MET A 235 24.29 -18.84 -24.74
CA MET A 235 23.38 -19.24 -23.66
C MET A 235 21.90 -19.13 -24.06
N GLY A 236 21.57 -18.77 -25.33
CA GLY A 236 20.22 -18.69 -25.86
C GLY A 236 19.52 -17.34 -25.69
N TYR A 237 20.25 -16.28 -25.30
CA TYR A 237 19.69 -14.94 -25.18
C TYR A 237 19.74 -14.17 -26.49
N THR A 238 18.72 -13.37 -26.75
CA THR A 238 18.67 -12.43 -27.90
C THR A 238 18.70 -10.99 -27.40
N PHE A 239 19.51 -10.15 -28.03
CA PHE A 239 19.58 -8.73 -27.69
C PHE A 239 18.70 -7.92 -28.64
N LYS A 240 17.92 -6.99 -28.05
CA LYS A 240 17.32 -5.88 -28.77
C LYS A 240 18.19 -4.65 -28.53
N THR A 241 19.09 -4.36 -29.43
CA THR A 241 19.85 -3.10 -29.42
C THR A 241 18.95 -1.98 -29.92
N ARG A 242 18.73 -0.95 -29.13
CA ARG A 242 18.17 0.30 -29.64
C ARG A 242 19.31 1.08 -30.28
N THR A 243 19.14 1.48 -31.56
CA THR A 243 19.99 2.48 -32.15
C THR A 243 19.86 3.82 -31.45
N PRO A 244 20.88 4.73 -31.50
CA PRO A 244 20.81 6.05 -30.88
C PRO A 244 19.56 6.84 -31.24
N ASP A 245 18.97 6.57 -32.41
CA ASP A 245 17.76 7.22 -32.95
C ASP A 245 16.45 6.58 -32.49
N GLY A 246 16.51 5.60 -31.56
CA GLY A 246 15.31 5.00 -30.94
C GLY A 246 14.52 4.03 -31.84
N GLN A 247 15.01 3.68 -32.99
CA GLN A 247 14.42 2.65 -33.88
C GLN A 247 14.86 1.24 -33.44
N PRO A 248 13.95 0.21 -33.52
CA PRO A 248 14.25 -1.16 -33.13
C PRO A 248 15.28 -1.82 -34.04
#